data_93f282a55cda318866a967ee9305e2aa
#
_entry.id   93f282a55cda318866a967ee9305e2aa
#
_cell.length_a   1.000
_cell.length_b   1.000
_cell.length_c   1.000
_cell.angle_alpha   90.00
_cell.angle_beta   90.00
_cell.angle_gamma   90.00
#
_symmetry.space_group_name_H-M   'P 1'
#
loop_
_entity.id
_entity.type
_entity.pdbx_description
1 polymer ?
#
loop_
_entity_poly.entity_id
_entity_poly.type
_entity_poly.pdbx_seq_one_letter_code
_entity_poly.pdbx_strand_id
1 'polypeptide(L)'
;MTNSIDQRIENVRKGIMKRASAMKEKVKKQGFAFKPFSVKQKQVLTWWCPNSQVKDKDGIIADGAIRSGKTLCMSLSYVLWAMESFNQQNFGMAGKTIGSFRRNVLFWLKMMLASRGYSVVDHRSDNLIVVSKGTTTNYFYIFGGKDERSQDLIQGITLAGMFFDEVA
;
A
#
# COMPACT_ATOMS: atom_id res chain seq x y z
N MET A 1 11.61 41.31 -4.62
CA MET A 1 10.92 40.20 -5.38
C MET A 1 10.87 38.87 -4.67
N THR A 2 11.62 38.63 -3.62
CA THR A 2 11.64 37.40 -2.78
C THR A 2 10.35 37.12 -1.97
N ASN A 3 9.61 38.19 -1.61
CA ASN A 3 8.44 38.12 -0.75
C ASN A 3 7.20 37.40 -1.36
N SER A 4 7.13 37.26 -2.68
CA SER A 4 6.00 36.64 -3.39
C SER A 4 6.11 35.11 -3.45
N ILE A 5 7.32 34.55 -3.50
CA ILE A 5 7.56 33.10 -3.57
C ILE A 5 7.37 32.47 -2.19
N ASP A 6 7.90 33.11 -1.14
CA ASP A 6 7.75 32.64 0.24
C ASP A 6 6.28 32.62 0.68
N GLN A 7 5.50 33.61 0.25
CA GLN A 7 4.07 33.66 0.53
C GLN A 7 3.29 32.56 -0.19
N ARG A 8 3.70 32.20 -1.41
CA ARG A 8 3.12 31.06 -2.16
C ARG A 8 3.44 29.72 -1.50
N ILE A 9 4.68 29.53 -1.08
CA ILE A 9 5.11 28.31 -0.35
C ILE A 9 4.33 28.16 0.96
N GLU A 10 4.18 29.24 1.72
CA GLU A 10 3.42 29.22 2.97
C GLU A 10 1.93 28.91 2.77
N ASN A 11 1.32 29.44 1.72
CA ASN A 11 -0.07 29.15 1.36
C ASN A 11 -0.26 27.67 0.93
N VAL A 12 0.70 27.11 0.21
CA VAL A 12 0.70 25.68 -0.16
C VAL A 12 0.86 24.81 1.09
N ARG A 13 1.78 25.14 1.99
CA ARG A 13 1.95 24.46 3.29
C ARG A 13 0.68 24.46 4.13
N LYS A 14 0.03 25.63 4.28
CA LYS A 14 -1.25 25.76 5.00
C LYS A 14 -2.36 24.92 4.35
N GLY A 15 -2.41 24.89 3.02
CA GLY A 15 -3.35 24.07 2.27
C GLY A 15 -3.15 22.57 2.50
N ILE A 16 -1.90 22.11 2.52
CA ILE A 16 -1.53 20.70 2.79
C ILE A 16 -1.88 20.35 4.24
N MET A 17 -1.52 21.17 5.21
CA MET A 17 -1.85 20.95 6.63
C MET A 17 -3.37 20.92 6.88
N LYS A 18 -4.13 21.80 6.25
CA LYS A 18 -5.60 21.84 6.37
C LYS A 18 -6.23 20.57 5.76
N ARG A 19 -5.72 20.07 4.63
CA ARG A 19 -6.19 18.80 4.03
C ARG A 19 -5.82 17.59 4.89
N ALA A 20 -4.63 17.57 5.45
CA ALA A 20 -4.18 16.50 6.35
C ALA A 20 -4.98 16.47 7.67
N SER A 21 -5.29 17.61 8.27
CA SER A 21 -6.13 17.70 9.47
C SER A 21 -7.58 17.32 9.19
N ALA A 22 -8.16 17.78 8.08
CA ALA A 22 -9.51 17.39 7.65
C ALA A 22 -9.61 15.89 7.33
N MET A 23 -8.55 15.28 6.80
CA MET A 23 -8.50 13.83 6.56
C MET A 23 -8.39 13.05 7.87
N LYS A 24 -7.58 13.53 8.84
CA LYS A 24 -7.52 12.97 10.21
C LYS A 24 -8.87 13.06 10.93
N GLU A 25 -9.58 14.17 10.78
CA GLU A 25 -10.91 14.37 11.39
C GLU A 25 -11.99 13.50 10.73
N LYS A 26 -11.96 13.32 9.41
CA LYS A 26 -12.84 12.36 8.69
C LYS A 26 -12.60 10.93 9.18
N VAL A 27 -11.35 10.52 9.34
CA VAL A 27 -11.00 9.18 9.85
C VAL A 27 -11.48 9.01 11.31
N LYS A 28 -11.39 10.05 12.15
CA LYS A 28 -11.92 10.05 13.53
C LYS A 28 -13.45 9.99 13.57
N LYS A 29 -14.15 10.73 12.71
CA LYS A 29 -15.62 10.76 12.66
C LYS A 29 -16.26 9.48 12.10
N GLN A 30 -15.54 8.70 11.30
CA GLN A 30 -16.07 7.45 10.72
C GLN A 30 -16.01 6.26 11.68
N GLY A 31 -15.49 6.41 12.90
CA GLY A 31 -15.57 5.38 13.95
C GLY A 31 -14.99 4.02 13.52
N PHE A 32 -14.01 3.99 12.60
CA PHE A 32 -13.46 2.77 12.06
C PHE A 32 -12.53 2.13 13.09
N ALA A 33 -13.08 1.29 13.94
CA ALA A 33 -12.30 0.48 14.85
C ALA A 33 -11.89 -0.82 14.13
N PHE A 34 -10.61 -0.95 13.80
CA PHE A 34 -10.06 -2.24 13.36
C PHE A 34 -10.18 -3.24 14.53
N LYS A 35 -10.85 -4.35 14.29
CA LYS A 35 -10.81 -5.47 15.25
C LYS A 35 -9.36 -5.96 15.38
N PRO A 36 -8.93 -6.41 16.57
CA PRO A 36 -7.61 -7.00 16.75
C PRO A 36 -7.39 -8.17 15.77
N PHE A 37 -6.19 -8.25 15.23
CA PHE A 37 -5.83 -9.37 14.36
C PHE A 37 -5.83 -10.70 15.12
N SER A 38 -6.39 -11.74 14.52
CA SER A 38 -6.32 -13.11 15.02
C SER A 38 -4.87 -13.64 15.01
N VAL A 39 -4.63 -14.76 15.67
CA VAL A 39 -3.30 -15.40 15.68
C VAL A 39 -2.82 -15.72 14.27
N LYS A 40 -3.67 -16.32 13.42
CA LYS A 40 -3.34 -16.62 12.01
C LYS A 40 -3.05 -15.36 11.19
N GLN A 41 -3.83 -14.29 11.39
CA GLN A 41 -3.58 -13.02 10.73
C GLN A 41 -2.25 -12.38 11.16
N LYS A 42 -1.90 -12.50 12.44
CA LYS A 42 -0.59 -12.05 12.94
C LYS A 42 0.56 -12.85 12.33
N GLN A 43 0.43 -14.15 12.16
CA GLN A 43 1.42 -14.98 11.47
C GLN A 43 1.65 -14.50 10.03
N VAL A 44 0.58 -14.19 9.31
CA VAL A 44 0.68 -13.60 7.95
C VAL A 44 1.34 -12.23 7.97
N LEU A 45 1.04 -11.39 8.97
CA LEU A 45 1.63 -10.06 9.08
C LEU A 45 3.13 -10.06 9.41
N THR A 46 3.64 -11.13 10.03
CA THR A 46 5.01 -11.22 10.55
C THR A 46 5.82 -12.37 9.95
N TRP A 47 5.39 -12.97 8.83
CA TRP A 47 6.04 -14.14 8.23
C TRP A 47 7.53 -13.88 7.91
N TRP A 48 7.84 -12.68 7.50
CA TRP A 48 9.17 -12.21 7.09
C TRP A 48 10.07 -11.76 8.27
N CYS A 49 9.52 -11.65 9.48
CA CYS A 49 10.27 -11.21 10.65
C CYS A 49 11.35 -12.22 11.05
N PRO A 50 12.48 -11.77 11.64
CA PRO A 50 13.61 -12.65 12.00
C PRO A 50 13.24 -13.89 12.84
N ASN A 51 12.21 -13.75 13.71
CA ASN A 51 11.75 -14.81 14.60
C ASN A 51 10.69 -15.73 13.96
N SER A 52 10.34 -15.53 12.69
CA SER A 52 9.39 -16.38 11.99
C SER A 52 10.05 -17.68 11.54
N GLN A 53 9.36 -18.81 11.77
CA GLN A 53 9.80 -20.13 11.29
C GLN A 53 9.70 -20.27 9.76
N VAL A 54 9.02 -19.36 9.10
CA VAL A 54 8.77 -19.40 7.64
C VAL A 54 9.38 -18.20 6.90
N LYS A 55 10.32 -17.49 7.52
CA LYS A 55 10.98 -16.31 6.94
C LYS A 55 11.72 -16.59 5.64
N ASP A 56 12.20 -17.84 5.47
CA ASP A 56 13.00 -18.26 4.32
C ASP A 56 12.12 -18.75 3.14
N LYS A 57 10.80 -18.58 3.21
CA LYS A 57 9.88 -18.96 2.14
C LYS A 57 9.71 -17.82 1.15
N ASP A 58 9.68 -18.16 -0.13
CA ASP A 58 9.59 -17.20 -1.24
C ASP A 58 8.16 -16.72 -1.53
N GLY A 59 7.15 -17.37 -0.95
CA GLY A 59 5.75 -17.02 -1.19
C GLY A 59 4.79 -17.49 -0.12
N ILE A 60 3.63 -16.82 -0.08
CA ILE A 60 2.51 -17.15 0.80
C ILE A 60 1.25 -17.29 -0.04
N ILE A 61 0.54 -18.40 0.17
CA ILE A 61 -0.82 -18.59 -0.35
C ILE A 61 -1.79 -18.54 0.84
N ALA A 62 -2.71 -17.58 0.81
CA ALA A 62 -3.73 -17.44 1.84
C ALA A 62 -5.04 -18.10 1.38
N ASP A 63 -5.29 -19.32 1.84
CA ASP A 63 -6.58 -19.99 1.70
C ASP A 63 -7.45 -19.79 2.94
N GLY A 64 -8.78 -19.80 2.75
CA GLY A 64 -9.74 -19.68 3.85
C GLY A 64 -11.05 -19.00 3.43
N ALA A 65 -11.99 -18.92 4.40
CA ALA A 65 -13.34 -18.43 4.18
C ALA A 65 -13.41 -16.99 3.62
N ILE A 66 -14.47 -16.71 2.89
CA ILE A 66 -14.80 -15.36 2.40
C ILE A 66 -14.94 -14.41 3.61
N ARG A 67 -14.48 -13.16 3.47
CA ARG A 67 -14.50 -12.13 4.52
C ARG A 67 -13.68 -12.43 5.78
N SER A 68 -12.74 -13.38 5.72
CA SER A 68 -11.81 -13.67 6.83
C SER A 68 -10.68 -12.63 6.99
N GLY A 69 -10.64 -11.61 6.12
CA GLY A 69 -9.62 -10.54 6.15
C GLY A 69 -8.31 -10.89 5.46
N LYS A 70 -8.27 -11.94 4.62
CA LYS A 70 -7.06 -12.37 3.87
C LYS A 70 -6.43 -11.23 3.09
N THR A 71 -7.19 -10.65 2.17
CA THR A 71 -6.73 -9.54 1.32
C THR A 71 -6.15 -8.38 2.14
N LEU A 72 -6.83 -8.01 3.24
CA LEU A 72 -6.38 -6.93 4.12
C LEU A 72 -5.04 -7.26 4.78
N CYS A 73 -4.91 -8.46 5.36
CA CYS A 73 -3.69 -8.89 6.04
C CYS A 73 -2.54 -9.11 5.07
N MET A 74 -2.81 -9.74 3.92
CA MET A 74 -1.81 -10.02 2.90
C MET A 74 -1.26 -8.73 2.29
N SER A 75 -2.13 -7.81 1.87
CA SER A 75 -1.70 -6.54 1.28
C SER A 75 -0.91 -5.68 2.26
N LEU A 76 -1.35 -5.62 3.53
CA LEU A 76 -0.61 -4.89 4.56
C LEU A 76 0.75 -5.55 4.85
N SER A 77 0.78 -6.88 5.02
CA SER A 77 2.00 -7.64 5.24
C SER A 77 3.01 -7.43 4.12
N TYR A 78 2.54 -7.49 2.87
CA TYR A 78 3.36 -7.29 1.68
C TYR A 78 4.04 -5.92 1.65
N VAL A 79 3.28 -4.85 1.90
CA VAL A 79 3.86 -3.50 1.93
C VAL A 79 4.80 -3.30 3.11
N LEU A 80 4.46 -3.83 4.30
CA LEU A 80 5.35 -3.73 5.46
C LEU A 80 6.67 -4.47 5.22
N TRP A 81 6.62 -5.68 4.66
CA TRP A 81 7.81 -6.43 4.26
C TRP A 81 8.67 -5.64 3.27
N ALA A 82 8.05 -5.10 2.22
CA ALA A 82 8.75 -4.31 1.22
C ALA A 82 9.43 -3.08 1.82
N MET A 83 8.75 -2.37 2.74
CA MET A 83 9.28 -1.15 3.36
C MET A 83 10.37 -1.40 4.39
N GLU A 84 10.40 -2.57 5.03
CA GLU A 84 11.44 -2.95 6.01
C GLU A 84 12.65 -3.60 5.35
N SER A 85 12.45 -4.32 4.23
CA SER A 85 13.50 -5.13 3.61
C SER A 85 14.18 -4.43 2.42
N PHE A 86 13.54 -3.43 1.82
CA PHE A 86 14.01 -2.82 0.57
C PHE A 86 13.90 -1.30 0.59
N ASN A 87 14.73 -0.67 -0.24
CA ASN A 87 14.65 0.77 -0.51
C ASN A 87 14.85 1.03 -2.01
N GLN A 88 14.10 1.96 -2.58
CA GLN A 88 14.16 2.34 -4.00
C GLN A 88 13.91 1.16 -4.96
N GLN A 89 13.01 0.23 -4.56
CA GLN A 89 12.68 -0.94 -5.37
C GLN A 89 11.25 -0.88 -5.91
N ASN A 90 11.04 -1.60 -7.02
CA ASN A 90 9.75 -1.73 -7.67
C ASN A 90 9.06 -3.01 -7.19
N PHE A 91 7.75 -2.90 -6.95
CA PHE A 91 6.88 -3.98 -6.51
C PHE A 91 5.63 -4.02 -7.37
N GLY A 92 5.05 -5.20 -7.56
CA GLY A 92 3.80 -5.37 -8.27
C GLY A 92 2.63 -5.69 -7.34
N MET A 93 1.44 -5.19 -7.67
CA MET A 93 0.18 -5.52 -7.02
C MET A 93 -0.87 -5.77 -8.10
N ALA A 94 -1.37 -6.98 -8.20
CA ALA A 94 -2.35 -7.37 -9.21
C ALA A 94 -3.71 -7.72 -8.59
N GLY A 95 -4.76 -7.34 -9.31
CA GLY A 95 -6.13 -7.74 -9.03
C GLY A 95 -6.90 -8.03 -10.31
N LYS A 96 -8.14 -8.49 -10.21
CA LYS A 96 -8.99 -8.79 -11.37
C LYS A 96 -9.10 -7.61 -12.36
N THR A 97 -9.25 -6.40 -11.84
CA THR A 97 -9.16 -5.13 -12.59
C THR A 97 -8.52 -4.07 -11.72
N ILE A 98 -7.84 -3.10 -12.32
CA ILE A 98 -7.24 -1.95 -11.61
C ILE A 98 -8.30 -1.21 -10.77
N GLY A 99 -9.49 -0.99 -11.33
CA GLY A 99 -10.58 -0.30 -10.65
C GLY A 99 -11.10 -1.05 -9.41
N SER A 100 -11.30 -2.37 -9.48
CA SER A 100 -11.72 -3.18 -8.33
C SER A 100 -10.64 -3.24 -7.27
N PHE A 101 -9.38 -3.42 -7.66
CA PHE A 101 -8.24 -3.43 -6.77
C PHE A 101 -8.12 -2.11 -5.98
N ARG A 102 -8.26 -0.98 -6.64
CA ARG A 102 -8.26 0.34 -6.00
C ARG A 102 -9.36 0.50 -4.97
N ARG A 103 -10.59 0.05 -5.27
CA ARG A 103 -11.74 0.15 -4.34
C ARG A 103 -11.60 -0.82 -3.15
N ASN A 104 -11.23 -2.07 -3.42
CA ASN A 104 -11.33 -3.15 -2.44
C ASN A 104 -10.06 -3.29 -1.59
N VAL A 105 -8.89 -3.01 -2.15
CA VAL A 105 -7.59 -3.17 -1.49
C VAL A 105 -6.99 -1.83 -1.11
N LEU A 106 -6.74 -0.97 -2.10
CA LEU A 106 -5.95 0.25 -1.87
C LEU A 106 -6.62 1.26 -0.95
N PHE A 107 -7.93 1.36 -0.97
CA PHE A 107 -8.64 2.28 -0.09
C PHE A 107 -8.31 2.01 1.39
N TRP A 108 -8.41 0.75 1.81
CA TRP A 108 -8.11 0.34 3.17
C TRP A 108 -6.63 0.34 3.50
N LEU A 109 -5.81 -0.13 2.55
CA LEU A 109 -4.36 -0.19 2.69
C LEU A 109 -3.77 1.20 2.94
N LYS A 110 -4.18 2.21 2.19
CA LYS A 110 -3.75 3.60 2.41
C LYS A 110 -4.09 4.12 3.81
N MET A 111 -5.28 3.83 4.31
CA MET A 111 -5.68 4.23 5.65
C MET A 111 -4.84 3.56 6.72
N MET A 112 -4.57 2.26 6.57
CA MET A 112 -3.74 1.51 7.50
C MET A 112 -2.29 1.96 7.50
N LEU A 113 -1.72 2.25 6.34
CA LEU A 113 -0.36 2.75 6.21
C LEU A 113 -0.24 4.16 6.79
N ALA A 114 -1.17 5.05 6.47
CA ALA A 114 -1.20 6.41 7.01
C ALA A 114 -1.30 6.42 8.56
N SER A 115 -2.09 5.52 9.15
CA SER A 115 -2.17 5.37 10.62
C SER A 115 -0.87 4.92 11.27
N ARG A 116 0.05 4.32 10.49
CA ARG A 116 1.39 3.87 10.92
C ARG A 116 2.52 4.82 10.55
N GLY A 117 2.17 6.03 10.09
CA GLY A 117 3.12 7.08 9.75
C GLY A 117 3.78 6.94 8.37
N TYR A 118 3.24 6.09 7.49
CA TYR A 118 3.66 6.05 6.09
C TYR A 118 3.00 7.18 5.29
N SER A 119 3.78 7.81 4.41
CA SER A 119 3.27 8.67 3.34
C SER A 119 2.91 7.79 2.14
N VAL A 120 1.74 8.01 1.56
CA VAL A 120 1.26 7.25 0.40
C VAL A 120 0.79 8.21 -0.67
N VAL A 121 1.52 8.27 -1.79
CA VAL A 121 1.19 9.10 -2.96
C VAL A 121 0.66 8.19 -4.07
N ASP A 122 -0.50 8.53 -4.63
CA ASP A 122 -1.20 7.74 -5.64
C ASP A 122 -1.16 8.47 -6.99
N HIS A 123 -0.29 8.01 -7.89
CA HIS A 123 -0.17 8.45 -9.28
C HIS A 123 -1.12 7.61 -10.15
N ARG A 124 -2.36 8.08 -10.28
CA ARG A 124 -3.43 7.32 -10.95
C ARG A 124 -3.22 7.13 -12.44
N SER A 125 -2.61 8.09 -13.11
CA SER A 125 -2.27 8.02 -14.54
C SER A 125 -1.32 6.85 -14.85
N ASP A 126 -0.38 6.61 -13.94
CA ASP A 126 0.72 5.65 -14.13
C ASP A 126 0.45 4.32 -13.42
N ASN A 127 -0.72 4.20 -12.78
CA ASN A 127 -1.06 3.07 -11.91
C ASN A 127 0.01 2.75 -10.87
N LEU A 128 0.67 3.79 -10.35
CA LEU A 128 1.78 3.73 -9.43
C LEU A 128 1.39 4.29 -8.07
N ILE A 129 1.79 3.60 -7.01
CA ILE A 129 1.73 4.08 -5.63
C ILE A 129 3.13 4.18 -5.09
N VAL A 130 3.49 5.35 -4.59
CA VAL A 130 4.75 5.58 -3.89
C VAL A 130 4.48 5.55 -2.40
N VAL A 131 5.17 4.68 -1.69
CA VAL A 131 5.09 4.56 -0.22
C VAL A 131 6.43 4.98 0.36
N SER A 132 6.40 5.89 1.35
CA SER A 132 7.61 6.42 1.99
C SER A 132 7.45 6.45 3.50
N LYS A 133 8.56 6.20 4.23
CA LYS A 133 8.67 6.40 5.67
C LYS A 133 10.13 6.63 6.05
N GLY A 134 10.41 7.77 6.70
CA GLY A 134 11.79 8.17 6.98
C GLY A 134 12.57 8.33 5.68
N THR A 135 13.66 7.59 5.53
CA THR A 135 14.53 7.57 4.35
C THR A 135 14.17 6.47 3.34
N THR A 136 13.26 5.57 3.67
CA THR A 136 12.83 4.47 2.81
C THR A 136 11.71 4.90 1.89
N THR A 137 11.82 4.60 0.59
CA THR A 137 10.79 4.83 -0.42
C THR A 137 10.76 3.65 -1.38
N ASN A 138 9.58 3.09 -1.64
CA ASN A 138 9.38 2.03 -2.62
C ASN A 138 8.18 2.32 -3.52
N TYR A 139 8.17 1.69 -4.70
CA TYR A 139 7.26 1.93 -5.82
C TYR A 139 6.38 0.72 -6.06
N PHE A 140 5.05 0.88 -5.98
CA PHE A 140 4.09 -0.22 -6.13
C PHE A 140 3.24 0.01 -7.37
N TYR A 141 3.47 -0.79 -8.40
CA TYR A 141 2.71 -0.76 -9.66
C TYR A 141 1.46 -1.61 -9.55
N ILE A 142 0.34 -1.08 -10.04
CA ILE A 142 -0.95 -1.76 -9.98
C ILE A 142 -1.28 -2.33 -11.35
N PHE A 143 -1.56 -3.62 -11.39
CA PHE A 143 -1.90 -4.36 -12.58
C PHE A 143 -3.34 -4.89 -12.52
N GLY A 144 -3.98 -4.96 -13.68
CA GLY A 144 -5.28 -5.60 -13.85
C GLY A 144 -5.14 -6.87 -14.69
N GLY A 145 -5.65 -8.00 -14.21
CA GLY A 145 -5.58 -9.27 -14.95
C GLY A 145 -6.34 -9.29 -16.28
N LYS A 146 -7.19 -8.27 -16.53
CA LYS A 146 -7.93 -8.08 -17.80
C LYS A 146 -7.39 -6.93 -18.65
N ASP A 147 -6.27 -6.32 -18.26
CA ASP A 147 -5.72 -5.15 -18.93
C ASP A 147 -4.48 -5.55 -19.73
N GLU A 148 -4.58 -5.56 -21.06
CA GLU A 148 -3.48 -5.90 -21.98
C GLU A 148 -2.26 -4.99 -21.76
N ARG A 149 -2.47 -3.70 -21.42
CA ARG A 149 -1.39 -2.77 -21.09
C ARG A 149 -0.60 -3.17 -19.85
N SER A 150 -1.20 -3.98 -18.97
CA SER A 150 -0.50 -4.53 -17.79
C SER A 150 0.60 -5.51 -18.19
N GLN A 151 0.47 -6.22 -19.30
CA GLN A 151 1.49 -7.16 -19.78
C GLN A 151 2.74 -6.42 -20.27
N ASP A 152 2.57 -5.35 -21.03
CA ASP A 152 3.68 -4.54 -21.55
C ASP A 152 4.48 -3.88 -20.42
N LEU A 153 3.76 -3.39 -19.38
CA LEU A 153 4.38 -2.81 -18.19
C LEU A 153 5.19 -3.83 -17.38
N ILE A 154 4.68 -5.05 -17.21
CA ILE A 154 5.38 -6.11 -16.46
C ILE A 154 6.67 -6.54 -17.18
N GLN A 155 6.67 -6.59 -18.52
CA GLN A 155 7.84 -6.98 -19.31
C GLN A 155 8.99 -5.96 -19.22
N GLY A 156 8.69 -4.70 -18.97
CA GLY A 156 9.68 -3.61 -18.90
C GLY A 156 10.23 -3.30 -17.52
N ILE A 157 9.70 -3.91 -16.44
CA ILE A 157 10.05 -3.52 -15.06
C ILE A 157 10.55 -4.74 -14.28
N THR A 158 11.73 -4.62 -13.66
CA THR A 158 12.19 -5.61 -12.68
C THR A 158 11.45 -5.36 -11.36
N LEU A 159 10.71 -6.37 -10.90
CA LEU A 159 9.97 -6.35 -9.65
C LEU A 159 10.67 -7.15 -8.57
N ALA A 160 10.86 -6.56 -7.38
CA ALA A 160 11.39 -7.25 -6.21
C ALA A 160 10.37 -8.20 -5.55
N GLY A 161 9.09 -8.04 -5.86
CA GLY A 161 8.02 -8.91 -5.37
C GLY A 161 6.70 -8.63 -6.05
N MET A 162 5.73 -9.55 -5.87
CA MET A 162 4.40 -9.46 -6.47
C MET A 162 3.32 -9.89 -5.48
N PHE A 163 2.27 -9.09 -5.37
CA PHE A 163 1.05 -9.40 -4.62
C PHE A 163 -0.10 -9.65 -5.58
N PHE A 164 -0.81 -10.76 -5.39
CA PHE A 164 -1.97 -11.14 -6.19
C PHE A 164 -3.23 -11.20 -5.34
N ASP A 165 -4.30 -10.50 -5.76
CA ASP A 165 -5.61 -10.53 -5.14
C ASP A 165 -6.68 -10.91 -6.18
N GLU A 166 -7.29 -12.07 -6.03
CA GLU A 166 -8.35 -12.58 -6.92
C GLU A 166 -7.99 -12.52 -8.43
N VAL A 167 -6.83 -13.03 -8.80
CA VAL A 167 -6.32 -13.03 -10.19
C VAL A 167 -6.78 -14.25 -11.01
N ALA A 168 -7.79 -14.96 -10.59
CA ALA A 168 -8.39 -16.07 -11.34
C ALA A 168 -9.52 -15.62 -12.26
#